data_c52cf5e1a081bd663a0ddcd175131921
#
_entry.id   c52cf5e1a081bd663a0ddcd175131921
#
_cell.length_a   1.000
_cell.length_b   1.000
_cell.length_c   1.000
_cell.angle_alpha   90.00
_cell.angle_beta   90.00
_cell.angle_gamma   90.00
#
_symmetry.space_group_name_H-M   'P 1'
#
loop_
_entity.id
_entity.type
_entity.pdbx_description
1 polymer ?
#
loop_
_entity_poly.entity_id
_entity_poly.type
_entity_poly.pdbx_seq_one_letter_code
_entity_poly.pdbx_strand_id
1 'polypeptide(L)'
;MKSKKKVFLTGSEGFVGSHLLEYLVGLNYKVKALVQYNSFDNMGWLNTIDKKTLKSIEIVKGDIRDKEFLEKNITDCNIIIHLAALIGIPYSYEAARSYIDVNIIGTLNLLEIARKKKISKFIHTSTSEVYGTAQYIPMDENHPKVPQSPYAASKSAADQLAMSYYYSYNLPVTIIRPFNIFGPRQSMRAVIPTIINQAILNKDKIYLGTTNSKRDYTFVLDAVNAFEKCINNKDAIGKTINIGNNFEVSIAEIVKFTSSISEQKIKIISDKKRIRPKKSEVMRLRSSNGLSGKLLKWKPTYKGKSGFKKA
;
A
#
# COMPACT_ATOMS: atom_id res chain seq x y z
N MET A 1 -14.33 4.68 -30.82
CA MET A 1 -13.77 5.02 -29.47
C MET A 1 -13.46 3.73 -28.73
N LYS A 2 -12.20 3.49 -28.31
CA LYS A 2 -11.88 2.34 -27.45
C LYS A 2 -12.69 2.45 -26.16
N SER A 3 -13.45 1.42 -25.80
CA SER A 3 -14.19 1.34 -24.55
C SER A 3 -13.24 1.67 -23.39
N LYS A 4 -13.58 2.69 -22.61
CA LYS A 4 -12.79 3.09 -21.43
C LYS A 4 -12.75 1.92 -20.45
N LYS A 5 -11.57 1.42 -20.11
CA LYS A 5 -11.41 0.31 -19.15
C LYS A 5 -12.01 0.71 -17.81
N LYS A 6 -12.85 -0.17 -17.26
CA LYS A 6 -13.45 0.00 -15.92
C LYS A 6 -12.65 -0.78 -14.90
N VAL A 7 -12.24 -0.09 -13.84
CA VAL A 7 -11.43 -0.60 -12.72
C VAL A 7 -12.31 -0.82 -11.51
N PHE A 8 -12.30 -2.02 -10.95
CA PHE A 8 -12.78 -2.26 -9.59
C PHE A 8 -11.63 -2.05 -8.62
N LEU A 9 -11.74 -1.02 -7.79
CA LEU A 9 -10.71 -0.62 -6.82
C LEU A 9 -11.18 -0.93 -5.42
N THR A 10 -10.48 -1.82 -4.70
CA THR A 10 -10.76 -2.10 -3.29
C THR A 10 -9.85 -1.30 -2.37
N GLY A 11 -10.34 -0.95 -1.17
CA GLY A 11 -9.61 -0.09 -0.24
C GLY A 11 -9.49 1.35 -0.75
N SER A 12 -10.45 1.75 -1.56
CA SER A 12 -10.49 3.07 -2.22
C SER A 12 -10.61 4.23 -1.24
N GLU A 13 -11.22 3.99 -0.08
CA GLU A 13 -11.37 4.95 1.01
C GLU A 13 -10.10 5.18 1.84
N GLY A 14 -9.11 4.30 1.66
CA GLY A 14 -7.85 4.35 2.39
C GLY A 14 -6.87 5.41 1.86
N PHE A 15 -5.71 5.52 2.51
CA PHE A 15 -4.64 6.44 2.15
C PHE A 15 -4.22 6.31 0.68
N VAL A 16 -3.70 5.14 0.29
CA VAL A 16 -3.21 4.93 -1.08
C VAL A 16 -4.35 4.86 -2.08
N GLY A 17 -5.47 4.21 -1.68
CA GLY A 17 -6.63 4.01 -2.54
C GLY A 17 -7.28 5.32 -2.98
N SER A 18 -7.42 6.30 -2.09
CA SER A 18 -8.01 7.61 -2.42
C SER A 18 -7.15 8.40 -3.41
N HIS A 19 -5.82 8.38 -3.26
CA HIS A 19 -4.91 8.99 -4.24
C HIS A 19 -4.92 8.27 -5.59
N LEU A 20 -4.94 6.93 -5.58
CA LEU A 20 -5.01 6.14 -6.80
C LEU A 20 -6.33 6.37 -7.55
N LEU A 21 -7.44 6.46 -6.81
CA LEU A 21 -8.75 6.77 -7.37
C LEU A 21 -8.72 8.11 -8.11
N GLU A 22 -8.29 9.19 -7.45
CA GLU A 22 -8.19 10.51 -8.08
C GLU A 22 -7.25 10.49 -9.30
N TYR A 23 -6.12 9.80 -9.20
CA TYR A 23 -5.16 9.66 -10.29
C TYR A 23 -5.77 8.95 -11.51
N LEU A 24 -6.48 7.83 -11.29
CA LEU A 24 -7.16 7.07 -12.35
C LEU A 24 -8.29 7.87 -13.01
N VAL A 25 -9.11 8.56 -12.22
CA VAL A 25 -10.17 9.44 -12.73
C VAL A 25 -9.57 10.56 -13.57
N GLY A 26 -8.48 11.18 -13.13
CA GLY A 26 -7.75 12.21 -13.88
C GLY A 26 -7.24 11.70 -15.24
N LEU A 27 -6.95 10.41 -15.36
CA LEU A 27 -6.57 9.75 -16.61
C LEU A 27 -7.78 9.16 -17.39
N ASN A 28 -9.00 9.54 -17.02
CA ASN A 28 -10.24 9.12 -17.64
C ASN A 28 -10.56 7.60 -17.55
N TYR A 29 -10.03 6.88 -16.55
CA TYR A 29 -10.54 5.54 -16.22
C TYR A 29 -11.92 5.64 -15.59
N LYS A 30 -12.79 4.67 -15.88
CA LYS A 30 -14.01 4.46 -15.09
C LYS A 30 -13.65 3.70 -13.84
N VAL A 31 -14.04 4.19 -12.66
CA VAL A 31 -13.71 3.55 -11.40
C VAL A 31 -14.98 3.14 -10.68
N LYS A 32 -15.06 1.86 -10.28
CA LYS A 32 -16.00 1.34 -9.30
C LYS A 32 -15.22 1.12 -8.00
N ALA A 33 -15.51 1.91 -6.99
CA ALA A 33 -14.79 1.99 -5.74
C ALA A 33 -15.48 1.15 -4.67
N LEU A 34 -14.82 0.08 -4.19
CA LEU A 34 -15.29 -0.63 -3.00
C LEU A 34 -14.82 0.12 -1.76
N VAL A 35 -15.77 0.53 -0.94
CA VAL A 35 -15.60 1.15 0.38
C VAL A 35 -16.07 0.17 1.44
N GLN A 36 -15.35 0.04 2.55
CA GLN A 36 -15.77 -0.82 3.65
C GLN A 36 -17.07 -0.29 4.28
N TYR A 37 -18.09 -1.13 4.34
CA TYR A 37 -19.33 -0.80 5.02
C TYR A 37 -19.10 -0.54 6.52
N ASN A 38 -19.65 0.52 7.04
CA ASN A 38 -19.66 0.84 8.46
C ASN A 38 -20.94 1.60 8.84
N SER A 39 -21.36 1.48 10.13
CA SER A 39 -22.61 2.05 10.64
C SER A 39 -22.65 3.58 10.64
N PHE A 40 -21.52 4.25 10.51
CA PHE A 40 -21.42 5.72 10.48
C PHE A 40 -21.54 6.29 9.06
N ASP A 41 -21.75 5.44 8.07
CA ASP A 41 -21.75 5.81 6.64
C ASP A 41 -20.50 6.58 6.19
N ASN A 42 -19.38 6.35 6.87
CA ASN A 42 -18.12 7.04 6.62
C ASN A 42 -17.36 6.40 5.46
N MET A 43 -17.04 7.19 4.46
CA MET A 43 -16.27 6.76 3.29
C MET A 43 -14.78 7.11 3.40
N GLY A 44 -14.26 7.27 4.61
CA GLY A 44 -12.85 7.58 4.83
C GLY A 44 -12.39 8.84 4.08
N TRP A 45 -11.26 8.74 3.39
CA TRP A 45 -10.71 9.88 2.63
C TRP A 45 -11.55 10.28 1.41
N LEU A 46 -12.48 9.43 0.95
CA LEU A 46 -13.39 9.83 -0.13
C LEU A 46 -14.31 10.97 0.28
N ASN A 47 -14.58 11.16 1.58
CA ASN A 47 -15.34 12.32 2.08
C ASN A 47 -14.63 13.66 1.84
N THR A 48 -13.33 13.65 1.53
CA THR A 48 -12.48 14.85 1.36
C THR A 48 -12.14 15.16 -0.09
N ILE A 49 -12.45 14.25 -1.04
CA ILE A 49 -12.20 14.50 -2.46
C ILE A 49 -13.26 15.41 -3.06
N ASP A 50 -12.93 16.05 -4.17
CA ASP A 50 -13.83 16.99 -4.81
C ASP A 50 -15.12 16.34 -5.32
N LYS A 51 -16.21 17.12 -5.32
CA LYS A 51 -17.54 16.64 -5.71
C LYS A 51 -17.63 16.17 -7.17
N LYS A 52 -16.81 16.73 -8.06
CA LYS A 52 -16.80 16.36 -9.49
C LYS A 52 -16.21 14.96 -9.65
N THR A 53 -15.10 14.68 -8.98
CA THR A 53 -14.48 13.35 -8.94
C THR A 53 -15.44 12.32 -8.32
N LEU A 54 -16.07 12.63 -7.17
CA LEU A 54 -17.05 11.74 -6.54
C LEU A 54 -18.23 11.40 -7.46
N LYS A 55 -18.78 12.37 -8.19
CA LYS A 55 -19.88 12.13 -9.15
C LYS A 55 -19.49 11.30 -10.37
N SER A 56 -18.20 11.19 -10.66
CA SER A 56 -17.69 10.47 -11.83
C SER A 56 -17.39 8.99 -11.58
N ILE A 57 -17.48 8.55 -10.32
CA ILE A 57 -17.21 7.17 -9.90
C ILE A 57 -18.48 6.48 -9.41
N GLU A 58 -18.43 5.15 -9.43
CA GLU A 58 -19.45 4.31 -8.83
C GLU A 58 -18.94 3.80 -7.48
N ILE A 59 -19.69 4.10 -6.41
CA ILE A 59 -19.32 3.68 -5.05
C ILE A 59 -20.17 2.49 -4.63
N VAL A 60 -19.49 1.46 -4.11
CA VAL A 60 -20.10 0.24 -3.58
C VAL A 60 -19.62 0.07 -2.14
N LYS A 61 -20.56 -0.01 -1.19
CA LYS A 61 -20.26 -0.21 0.24
C LYS A 61 -20.44 -1.67 0.59
N GLY A 62 -19.38 -2.32 1.06
CA GLY A 62 -19.40 -3.74 1.38
C GLY A 62 -18.13 -4.24 2.06
N ASP A 63 -18.01 -5.55 2.21
CA ASP A 63 -16.87 -6.19 2.86
C ASP A 63 -16.15 -7.11 1.87
N ILE A 64 -14.82 -7.07 1.89
CA ILE A 64 -13.96 -7.91 1.05
C ILE A 64 -14.13 -9.42 1.36
N ARG A 65 -14.64 -9.74 2.54
CA ARG A 65 -14.89 -11.12 2.99
C ARG A 65 -16.20 -11.69 2.46
N ASP A 66 -17.12 -10.85 1.99
CA ASP A 66 -18.40 -11.25 1.44
C ASP A 66 -18.29 -11.52 -0.08
N LYS A 67 -18.08 -12.80 -0.41
CA LYS A 67 -17.89 -13.25 -1.78
C LYS A 67 -19.13 -13.00 -2.66
N GLU A 68 -20.32 -13.26 -2.14
CA GLU A 68 -21.56 -13.11 -2.92
C GLU A 68 -21.83 -11.64 -3.25
N PHE A 69 -21.63 -10.75 -2.28
CA PHE A 69 -21.71 -9.32 -2.47
C PHE A 69 -20.71 -8.84 -3.54
N LEU A 70 -19.46 -9.26 -3.45
CA LEU A 70 -18.42 -8.92 -4.43
C LEU A 70 -18.78 -9.42 -5.82
N GLU A 71 -19.27 -10.65 -5.95
CA GLU A 71 -19.63 -11.25 -7.23
C GLU A 71 -20.77 -10.49 -7.93
N LYS A 72 -21.76 -10.01 -7.18
CA LYS A 72 -22.85 -9.16 -7.68
C LYS A 72 -22.36 -7.80 -8.15
N ASN A 73 -21.32 -7.26 -7.52
CA ASN A 73 -20.87 -5.89 -7.77
C ASN A 73 -19.71 -5.79 -8.79
N ILE A 74 -18.96 -6.87 -9.03
CA ILE A 74 -17.89 -6.90 -10.05
C ILE A 74 -18.48 -7.39 -11.39
N THR A 75 -19.44 -6.69 -11.98
CA THR A 75 -20.16 -7.16 -13.16
C THR A 75 -19.55 -6.71 -14.48
N ASP A 76 -19.14 -5.47 -14.58
CA ASP A 76 -18.75 -4.78 -15.81
C ASP A 76 -17.31 -4.24 -15.75
N CYS A 77 -16.53 -4.74 -14.81
CA CYS A 77 -15.13 -4.35 -14.62
C CYS A 77 -14.19 -5.26 -15.43
N ASN A 78 -13.17 -4.66 -16.04
CA ASN A 78 -12.14 -5.38 -16.78
C ASN A 78 -10.88 -5.61 -15.95
N ILE A 79 -10.69 -4.78 -14.93
CA ILE A 79 -9.47 -4.70 -14.13
C ILE A 79 -9.86 -4.70 -12.65
N ILE A 80 -9.14 -5.47 -11.84
CA ILE A 80 -9.21 -5.39 -10.38
C ILE A 80 -7.88 -4.86 -9.85
N ILE A 81 -7.93 -3.80 -9.03
CA ILE A 81 -6.78 -3.34 -8.24
C ILE A 81 -7.13 -3.54 -6.76
N HIS A 82 -6.42 -4.45 -6.13
CA HIS A 82 -6.70 -4.89 -4.77
C HIS A 82 -5.77 -4.24 -3.77
N LEU A 83 -6.28 -3.21 -3.06
CA LEU A 83 -5.58 -2.48 -1.99
C LEU A 83 -6.17 -2.77 -0.60
N ALA A 84 -7.42 -3.25 -0.52
CA ALA A 84 -8.07 -3.52 0.76
C ALA A 84 -7.26 -4.53 1.59
N ALA A 85 -6.84 -4.13 2.79
CA ALA A 85 -6.07 -4.96 3.71
C ALA A 85 -6.08 -4.36 5.12
N LEU A 86 -5.95 -5.20 6.13
CA LEU A 86 -5.48 -4.77 7.44
C LEU A 86 -3.96 -4.65 7.40
N ILE A 87 -3.41 -3.49 7.79
CA ILE A 87 -1.99 -3.16 7.60
C ILE A 87 -1.22 -2.81 8.89
N GLY A 88 -1.91 -2.59 10.00
CA GLY A 88 -1.29 -2.17 11.27
C GLY A 88 -0.51 -3.30 11.93
N ILE A 89 0.85 -3.32 11.83
CA ILE A 89 1.68 -4.37 12.43
C ILE A 89 1.38 -4.57 13.92
N PRO A 90 1.32 -3.53 14.79
CA PRO A 90 1.02 -3.74 16.21
C PRO A 90 -0.33 -4.44 16.44
N TYR A 91 -1.37 -4.04 15.72
CA TYR A 91 -2.69 -4.67 15.84
C TYR A 91 -2.69 -6.13 15.35
N SER A 92 -1.79 -6.52 14.45
CA SER A 92 -1.70 -7.90 13.99
C SER A 92 -1.26 -8.88 15.08
N TYR A 93 -0.59 -8.42 16.13
CA TYR A 93 -0.22 -9.28 17.26
C TYR A 93 -1.43 -9.65 18.14
N GLU A 94 -2.43 -8.77 18.19
CA GLU A 94 -3.62 -8.94 19.01
C GLU A 94 -4.76 -9.64 18.23
N ALA A 95 -4.88 -9.32 16.94
CA ALA A 95 -6.00 -9.74 16.09
C ALA A 95 -5.57 -10.52 14.85
N ALA A 96 -4.61 -11.46 14.99
CA ALA A 96 -4.05 -12.21 13.86
C ALA A 96 -5.12 -12.87 12.97
N ARG A 97 -6.22 -13.38 13.56
CA ARG A 97 -7.33 -13.97 12.83
C ARG A 97 -7.97 -12.99 11.85
N SER A 98 -8.18 -11.76 12.25
CA SER A 98 -8.74 -10.72 11.36
C SER A 98 -7.84 -10.47 10.14
N TYR A 99 -6.52 -10.59 10.29
CA TYR A 99 -5.58 -10.46 9.17
C TYR A 99 -5.69 -11.64 8.19
N ILE A 100 -5.92 -12.84 8.68
CA ILE A 100 -6.18 -14.01 7.82
C ILE A 100 -7.48 -13.78 7.03
N ASP A 101 -8.56 -13.43 7.73
CA ASP A 101 -9.88 -13.27 7.11
C ASP A 101 -9.90 -12.15 6.07
N VAL A 102 -9.28 -10.99 6.36
CA VAL A 102 -9.25 -9.87 5.42
C VAL A 102 -8.20 -10.04 4.33
N ASN A 103 -6.94 -10.32 4.72
CA ASN A 103 -5.83 -10.26 3.76
C ASN A 103 -5.70 -11.54 2.92
N ILE A 104 -6.08 -12.71 3.47
CA ILE A 104 -5.98 -13.99 2.75
C ILE A 104 -7.32 -14.37 2.14
N ILE A 105 -8.38 -14.50 2.95
CA ILE A 105 -9.70 -14.92 2.44
C ILE A 105 -10.30 -13.84 1.53
N GLY A 106 -10.17 -12.55 1.90
CA GLY A 106 -10.59 -11.44 1.03
C GLY A 106 -9.88 -11.46 -0.32
N THR A 107 -8.56 -11.74 -0.35
CA THR A 107 -7.81 -11.91 -1.61
C THR A 107 -8.31 -13.13 -2.40
N LEU A 108 -8.53 -14.27 -1.73
CA LEU A 108 -9.06 -15.47 -2.37
C LEU A 108 -10.41 -15.22 -3.04
N ASN A 109 -11.32 -14.54 -2.36
CA ASN A 109 -12.64 -14.19 -2.91
C ASN A 109 -12.51 -13.41 -4.23
N LEU A 110 -11.62 -12.40 -4.27
CA LEU A 110 -11.40 -11.61 -5.48
C LEU A 110 -10.74 -12.42 -6.60
N LEU A 111 -9.80 -13.31 -6.27
CA LEU A 111 -9.14 -14.18 -7.26
C LEU A 111 -10.14 -15.15 -7.91
N GLU A 112 -11.02 -15.77 -7.12
CA GLU A 112 -12.09 -16.64 -7.61
C GLU A 112 -13.06 -15.88 -8.55
N ILE A 113 -13.48 -14.68 -8.15
CA ILE A 113 -14.34 -13.84 -8.97
C ILE A 113 -13.61 -13.40 -10.25
N ALA A 114 -12.33 -13.00 -10.13
CA ALA A 114 -11.53 -12.60 -11.28
C ALA A 114 -11.39 -13.73 -12.31
N ARG A 115 -11.17 -14.97 -11.84
CA ARG A 115 -11.12 -16.17 -12.67
C ARG A 115 -12.46 -16.43 -13.36
N LYS A 116 -13.55 -16.47 -12.60
CA LYS A 116 -14.90 -16.73 -13.10
C LYS A 116 -15.35 -15.70 -14.15
N LYS A 117 -15.04 -14.42 -13.90
CA LYS A 117 -15.41 -13.29 -14.79
C LYS A 117 -14.38 -12.98 -15.87
N LYS A 118 -13.30 -13.77 -15.98
CA LYS A 118 -12.25 -13.60 -17.00
C LYS A 118 -11.69 -12.18 -17.01
N ILE A 119 -11.37 -11.64 -15.81
CA ILE A 119 -10.80 -10.29 -15.64
C ILE A 119 -9.48 -10.18 -16.43
N SER A 120 -9.31 -9.10 -17.20
CA SER A 120 -8.17 -8.91 -18.10
C SER A 120 -6.88 -8.47 -17.38
N LYS A 121 -6.98 -8.01 -16.12
CA LYS A 121 -5.82 -7.63 -15.28
C LYS A 121 -6.21 -7.66 -13.80
N PHE A 122 -5.43 -8.37 -13.00
CA PHE A 122 -5.53 -8.39 -11.54
C PHE A 122 -4.24 -7.83 -10.94
N ILE A 123 -4.31 -6.70 -10.26
CA ILE A 123 -3.16 -6.09 -9.59
C ILE A 123 -3.32 -6.30 -8.09
N HIS A 124 -2.48 -7.16 -7.51
CA HIS A 124 -2.41 -7.42 -6.08
C HIS A 124 -1.39 -6.52 -5.41
N THR A 125 -1.77 -5.89 -4.31
CA THR A 125 -0.86 -5.07 -3.51
C THR A 125 -0.25 -5.90 -2.40
N SER A 126 1.05 -6.12 -2.46
CA SER A 126 1.90 -6.73 -1.43
C SER A 126 2.49 -5.69 -0.47
N THR A 127 3.59 -6.01 0.17
CA THR A 127 4.38 -5.13 1.04
C THR A 127 5.83 -5.58 1.10
N SER A 128 6.77 -4.66 1.26
CA SER A 128 8.18 -5.00 1.54
C SER A 128 8.39 -5.75 2.86
N GLU A 129 7.44 -5.68 3.79
CA GLU A 129 7.52 -6.39 5.09
C GLU A 129 7.54 -7.93 4.93
N VAL A 130 7.13 -8.49 3.78
CA VAL A 130 7.23 -9.93 3.50
C VAL A 130 8.68 -10.42 3.43
N TYR A 131 9.62 -9.54 3.16
CA TYR A 131 11.05 -9.86 3.13
C TYR A 131 11.66 -9.98 4.53
N GLY A 132 11.08 -9.31 5.54
CA GLY A 132 11.72 -9.14 6.83
C GLY A 132 12.95 -8.23 6.75
N THR A 133 13.85 -8.36 7.72
CA THR A 133 15.10 -7.59 7.74
C THR A 133 16.00 -7.98 6.57
N ALA A 134 16.51 -6.98 5.86
CA ALA A 134 17.35 -7.17 4.68
C ALA A 134 18.56 -8.08 4.97
N GLN A 135 18.72 -9.14 4.16
CA GLN A 135 19.89 -10.00 4.14
C GLN A 135 20.97 -9.44 3.17
N TYR A 136 20.53 -8.73 2.14
CA TYR A 136 21.37 -7.93 1.24
C TYR A 136 20.60 -6.70 0.76
N ILE A 137 21.30 -5.69 0.28
CA ILE A 137 20.74 -4.45 -0.27
C ILE A 137 21.50 -4.03 -1.54
N PRO A 138 20.80 -3.37 -2.48
CA PRO A 138 19.34 -3.15 -2.52
C PRO A 138 18.58 -4.47 -2.69
N MET A 139 17.39 -4.57 -2.06
CA MET A 139 16.55 -5.78 -2.09
C MET A 139 15.81 -5.84 -3.42
N ASP A 140 16.08 -6.86 -4.21
CA ASP A 140 15.33 -7.16 -5.43
C ASP A 140 14.18 -8.16 -5.15
N GLU A 141 13.48 -8.56 -6.18
CA GLU A 141 12.32 -9.45 -6.07
C GLU A 141 12.69 -10.91 -5.74
N ASN A 142 13.97 -11.28 -5.87
CA ASN A 142 14.52 -12.60 -5.51
C ASN A 142 14.96 -12.67 -4.04
N HIS A 143 14.95 -11.53 -3.32
CA HIS A 143 15.31 -11.50 -1.91
C HIS A 143 14.47 -12.51 -1.11
N PRO A 144 15.08 -13.31 -0.20
CA PRO A 144 14.36 -14.26 0.65
C PRO A 144 13.20 -13.60 1.41
N LYS A 145 12.08 -14.32 1.53
CA LYS A 145 10.90 -13.86 2.27
C LYS A 145 10.91 -14.48 3.66
N VAL A 146 11.08 -13.64 4.67
CA VAL A 146 11.10 -14.02 6.08
C VAL A 146 10.16 -13.07 6.86
N PRO A 147 8.83 -13.27 6.74
CA PRO A 147 7.86 -12.37 7.37
C PRO A 147 7.97 -12.43 8.89
N GLN A 148 8.17 -11.27 9.53
CA GLN A 148 8.46 -11.14 10.96
C GLN A 148 7.25 -10.67 11.80
N SER A 149 6.04 -10.70 11.22
CA SER A 149 4.79 -10.36 11.93
C SER A 149 3.59 -11.10 11.31
N PRO A 150 2.46 -11.27 12.04
CA PRO A 150 1.24 -11.84 11.47
C PRO A 150 0.73 -11.07 10.26
N TYR A 151 0.88 -9.73 10.24
CA TYR A 151 0.62 -8.92 9.05
C TYR A 151 1.46 -9.36 7.86
N ALA A 152 2.78 -9.38 8.02
CA ALA A 152 3.69 -9.75 6.95
C ALA A 152 3.45 -11.19 6.45
N ALA A 153 3.16 -12.12 7.36
CA ALA A 153 2.81 -13.49 7.04
C ALA A 153 1.52 -13.59 6.22
N SER A 154 0.46 -12.85 6.61
CA SER A 154 -0.81 -12.81 5.87
C SER A 154 -0.63 -12.25 4.46
N LYS A 155 0.19 -11.21 4.28
CA LYS A 155 0.49 -10.64 2.96
C LYS A 155 1.34 -11.58 2.11
N SER A 156 2.30 -12.29 2.71
CA SER A 156 3.08 -13.31 2.01
C SER A 156 2.21 -14.47 1.52
N ALA A 157 1.25 -14.93 2.34
CA ALA A 157 0.29 -15.97 1.95
C ALA A 157 -0.62 -15.48 0.80
N ALA A 158 -1.10 -14.24 0.85
CA ALA A 158 -1.89 -13.63 -0.23
C ALA A 158 -1.09 -13.51 -1.54
N ASP A 159 0.21 -13.16 -1.48
CA ASP A 159 1.10 -13.15 -2.64
C ASP A 159 1.19 -14.55 -3.29
N GLN A 160 1.37 -15.61 -2.49
CA GLN A 160 1.45 -16.98 -2.99
C GLN A 160 0.13 -17.43 -3.63
N LEU A 161 -1.01 -17.12 -3.00
CA LEU A 161 -2.33 -17.38 -3.59
C LEU A 161 -2.48 -16.66 -4.93
N ALA A 162 -2.16 -15.38 -5.01
CA ALA A 162 -2.29 -14.61 -6.24
C ALA A 162 -1.41 -15.21 -7.37
N MET A 163 -0.17 -15.60 -7.08
CA MET A 163 0.70 -16.25 -8.07
C MET A 163 0.24 -17.66 -8.44
N SER A 164 -0.33 -18.44 -7.51
CA SER A 164 -0.88 -19.76 -7.84
C SER A 164 -2.01 -19.67 -8.87
N TYR A 165 -2.84 -18.63 -8.81
CA TYR A 165 -3.89 -18.38 -9.81
C TYR A 165 -3.33 -18.02 -11.20
N TYR A 166 -2.21 -17.34 -11.25
CA TYR A 166 -1.49 -17.12 -12.50
C TYR A 166 -1.00 -18.45 -13.10
N TYR A 167 -0.34 -19.29 -12.30
CA TYR A 167 0.20 -20.56 -12.78
C TYR A 167 -0.87 -21.60 -13.11
N SER A 168 -1.91 -21.73 -12.27
CA SER A 168 -2.91 -22.78 -12.41
C SER A 168 -4.04 -22.43 -13.38
N TYR A 169 -4.39 -21.15 -13.51
CA TYR A 169 -5.57 -20.71 -14.26
C TYR A 169 -5.26 -19.65 -15.30
N ASN A 170 -4.00 -19.30 -15.54
CA ASN A 170 -3.60 -18.22 -16.45
C ASN A 170 -4.28 -16.87 -16.14
N LEU A 171 -4.64 -16.64 -14.85
CA LEU A 171 -5.19 -15.35 -14.47
C LEU A 171 -4.11 -14.27 -14.63
N PRO A 172 -4.39 -13.13 -15.30
CA PRO A 172 -3.37 -12.11 -15.57
C PRO A 172 -3.03 -11.27 -14.33
N VAL A 173 -2.36 -11.91 -13.36
CA VAL A 173 -1.95 -11.33 -12.08
C VAL A 173 -0.65 -10.54 -12.23
N THR A 174 -0.58 -9.39 -11.58
CA THR A 174 0.66 -8.66 -11.28
C THR A 174 0.69 -8.34 -9.78
N ILE A 175 1.78 -8.61 -9.11
CA ILE A 175 1.98 -8.21 -7.71
C ILE A 175 2.82 -6.94 -7.67
N ILE A 176 2.29 -5.88 -7.09
CA ILE A 176 3.05 -4.69 -6.74
C ILE A 176 3.44 -4.80 -5.28
N ARG A 177 4.74 -4.68 -5.00
CA ARG A 177 5.30 -4.73 -3.64
C ARG A 177 5.91 -3.38 -3.29
N PRO A 178 5.10 -2.45 -2.75
CA PRO A 178 5.61 -1.16 -2.35
C PRO A 178 6.48 -1.28 -1.09
N PHE A 179 7.54 -0.47 -1.06
CA PHE A 179 8.22 -0.11 0.16
C PHE A 179 7.43 0.98 0.87
N ASN A 180 7.84 1.40 2.07
CA ASN A 180 6.99 2.22 2.94
C ASN A 180 6.42 3.46 2.22
N ILE A 181 5.15 3.42 1.83
CA ILE A 181 4.48 4.57 1.22
C ILE A 181 4.21 5.62 2.29
N PHE A 182 4.43 6.89 1.97
CA PHE A 182 4.14 8.04 2.84
C PHE A 182 3.56 9.23 2.04
N GLY A 183 2.93 10.16 2.74
CA GLY A 183 2.37 11.37 2.15
C GLY A 183 1.07 11.81 2.79
N PRO A 184 0.38 12.82 2.24
CA PRO A 184 -0.92 13.29 2.72
C PRO A 184 -1.93 12.13 2.86
N ARG A 185 -2.86 12.23 3.80
CA ARG A 185 -3.87 11.19 4.14
C ARG A 185 -3.32 9.92 4.78
N GLN A 186 -2.02 9.85 5.09
CA GLN A 186 -1.48 8.69 5.80
C GLN A 186 -2.03 8.64 7.23
N SER A 187 -2.30 7.42 7.72
CA SER A 187 -2.83 7.19 9.08
C SER A 187 -1.92 7.79 10.14
N MET A 188 -2.51 8.47 11.13
CA MET A 188 -1.82 9.03 12.30
C MET A 188 -1.08 7.98 13.14
N ARG A 189 -1.32 6.68 12.94
CA ARG A 189 -0.57 5.57 13.54
C ARG A 189 0.77 5.30 12.86
N ALA A 190 0.99 5.81 11.65
CA ALA A 190 2.26 5.66 10.94
C ALA A 190 3.30 6.65 11.49
N VAL A 191 4.58 6.28 11.40
CA VAL A 191 5.67 7.01 12.07
C VAL A 191 5.82 8.46 11.58
N ILE A 192 5.72 8.72 10.28
CA ILE A 192 5.88 10.06 9.72
C ILE A 192 4.77 11.00 10.20
N PRO A 193 3.46 10.68 10.03
CA PRO A 193 2.39 11.50 10.61
C PRO A 193 2.48 11.64 12.12
N THR A 194 2.90 10.58 12.84
CA THR A 194 3.13 10.67 14.30
C THR A 194 4.20 11.71 14.64
N ILE A 195 5.31 11.75 13.91
CA ILE A 195 6.40 12.72 14.12
C ILE A 195 5.88 14.14 13.82
N ILE A 196 5.24 14.35 12.67
CA ILE A 196 4.72 15.65 12.27
C ILE A 196 3.70 16.17 13.29
N ASN A 197 2.73 15.33 13.67
CA ASN A 197 1.69 15.73 14.63
C ASN A 197 2.26 16.08 15.99
N GLN A 198 3.21 15.28 16.50
CA GLN A 198 3.86 15.59 17.77
C GLN A 198 4.72 16.86 17.69
N ALA A 199 5.39 17.12 16.56
CA ALA A 199 6.15 18.36 16.35
C ALA A 199 5.23 19.59 16.37
N ILE A 200 4.03 19.49 15.83
CA ILE A 200 3.03 20.57 15.86
C ILE A 200 2.50 20.80 17.27
N LEU A 201 2.16 19.72 18.01
CA LEU A 201 1.51 19.80 19.30
C LEU A 201 2.48 20.10 20.45
N ASN A 202 3.65 19.45 20.46
CA ASN A 202 4.58 19.46 21.61
C ASN A 202 5.81 20.35 21.37
N LYS A 203 5.99 20.89 20.17
CA LYS A 203 7.05 21.80 19.70
C LYS A 203 8.49 21.29 19.90
N ASP A 204 8.86 20.79 21.07
CA ASP A 204 10.26 20.47 21.43
C ASP A 204 10.52 18.98 21.70
N LYS A 205 9.47 18.16 21.90
CA LYS A 205 9.59 16.74 22.29
C LYS A 205 8.74 15.82 21.41
N ILE A 206 9.36 14.71 20.99
CA ILE A 206 8.68 13.63 20.25
C ILE A 206 8.93 12.29 20.94
N TYR A 207 7.86 11.55 21.22
CA TYR A 207 7.88 10.24 21.88
C TYR A 207 7.87 9.13 20.83
N LEU A 208 8.96 8.36 20.73
CA LEU A 208 9.14 7.32 19.72
C LEU A 208 9.67 6.03 20.34
N GLY A 209 9.42 4.90 19.69
CA GLY A 209 10.04 3.62 19.99
C GLY A 209 11.44 3.51 19.39
N THR A 210 11.70 2.46 18.60
CA THR A 210 12.97 2.21 17.91
C THR A 210 13.22 3.28 16.85
N THR A 211 14.37 3.98 16.92
CA THR A 211 14.69 5.11 16.03
C THR A 211 15.81 4.84 15.03
N ASN A 212 16.56 3.75 15.21
CA ASN A 212 17.69 3.35 14.35
C ASN A 212 17.29 2.44 13.17
N SER A 213 16.06 1.94 13.12
CA SER A 213 15.56 1.16 12.00
C SER A 213 15.49 2.04 10.73
N LYS A 214 15.98 1.49 9.60
CA LYS A 214 16.04 2.19 8.31
C LYS A 214 14.97 1.69 7.37
N ARG A 215 14.31 2.60 6.68
CA ARG A 215 13.25 2.30 5.71
C ARG A 215 13.47 3.08 4.42
N ASP A 216 13.08 2.44 3.33
CA ASP A 216 12.91 3.11 2.04
C ASP A 216 11.49 3.68 2.00
N TYR A 217 11.39 4.99 1.88
CA TYR A 217 10.11 5.70 1.86
C TYR A 217 9.79 6.18 0.45
N THR A 218 8.63 5.77 -0.06
CA THR A 218 8.13 6.12 -1.39
C THR A 218 6.97 7.09 -1.27
N PHE A 219 7.05 8.25 -1.92
CA PHE A 219 5.96 9.21 -1.89
C PHE A 219 4.72 8.66 -2.60
N VAL A 220 3.54 8.95 -2.05
CA VAL A 220 2.28 8.31 -2.51
C VAL A 220 2.00 8.53 -3.99
N LEU A 221 2.31 9.70 -4.55
CA LEU A 221 2.09 9.97 -5.98
C LEU A 221 3.01 9.13 -6.88
N ASP A 222 4.23 8.83 -6.44
CA ASP A 222 5.10 7.90 -7.16
C ASP A 222 4.55 6.48 -7.11
N ALA A 223 4.02 6.07 -5.95
CA ALA A 223 3.42 4.75 -5.81
C ALA A 223 2.18 4.59 -6.72
N VAL A 224 1.24 5.54 -6.74
CA VAL A 224 0.03 5.44 -7.58
C VAL A 224 0.35 5.47 -9.07
N ASN A 225 1.40 6.20 -9.49
CA ASN A 225 1.91 6.15 -10.85
C ASN A 225 2.39 4.74 -11.24
N ALA A 226 3.06 4.02 -10.32
CA ALA A 226 3.48 2.65 -10.56
C ALA A 226 2.28 1.69 -10.76
N PHE A 227 1.21 1.85 -9.97
CA PHE A 227 -0.02 1.06 -10.13
C PHE A 227 -0.63 1.28 -11.53
N GLU A 228 -0.75 2.53 -11.96
CA GLU A 228 -1.29 2.85 -13.28
C GLU A 228 -0.45 2.24 -14.41
N LYS A 229 0.88 2.36 -14.34
CA LYS A 229 1.78 1.77 -15.34
C LYS A 229 1.64 0.25 -15.46
N CYS A 230 1.22 -0.46 -14.41
CA CYS A 230 0.94 -1.89 -14.46
C CYS A 230 -0.35 -2.22 -15.21
N ILE A 231 -1.33 -1.33 -15.28
CA ILE A 231 -2.65 -1.61 -15.86
C ILE A 231 -2.54 -2.08 -17.31
N ASN A 232 -1.78 -1.35 -18.11
CA ASN A 232 -1.66 -1.60 -19.55
C ASN A 232 -0.41 -2.41 -19.94
N ASN A 233 0.43 -2.76 -18.96
CA ASN A 233 1.67 -3.46 -19.23
C ASN A 233 1.46 -4.98 -19.21
N LYS A 234 1.61 -5.62 -20.37
CA LYS A 234 1.49 -7.08 -20.51
C LYS A 234 2.69 -7.83 -19.92
N ASP A 235 3.89 -7.25 -20.00
CA ASP A 235 5.12 -7.87 -19.50
C ASP A 235 5.18 -7.93 -17.96
N ALA A 236 4.31 -7.16 -17.29
CA ALA A 236 4.13 -7.20 -15.85
C ALA A 236 3.26 -8.39 -15.38
N ILE A 237 2.58 -9.10 -16.28
CA ILE A 237 1.75 -10.26 -15.93
C ILE A 237 2.66 -11.41 -15.45
N GLY A 238 2.28 -12.06 -14.36
CA GLY A 238 3.05 -13.12 -13.72
C GLY A 238 4.31 -12.61 -12.99
N LYS A 239 4.42 -11.30 -12.76
CA LYS A 239 5.58 -10.71 -12.07
C LYS A 239 5.19 -10.11 -10.73
N THR A 240 6.12 -10.21 -9.77
CA THR A 240 6.17 -9.37 -8.58
C THR A 240 7.12 -8.21 -8.89
N ILE A 241 6.75 -6.99 -8.54
CA ILE A 241 7.52 -5.78 -8.88
C ILE A 241 7.66 -4.90 -7.64
N ASN A 242 8.90 -4.70 -7.20
CA ASN A 242 9.21 -3.80 -6.09
C ASN A 242 9.05 -2.34 -6.54
N ILE A 243 8.41 -1.55 -5.68
CA ILE A 243 8.26 -0.10 -5.86
C ILE A 243 8.83 0.60 -4.64
N GLY A 244 9.96 1.26 -4.83
CA GLY A 244 10.67 1.96 -3.78
C GLY A 244 11.50 3.13 -4.31
N ASN A 245 12.08 3.87 -3.42
CA ASN A 245 12.89 5.05 -3.77
C ASN A 245 14.38 4.70 -4.01
N ASN A 246 14.79 3.48 -3.63
CA ASN A 246 16.20 3.08 -3.50
C ASN A 246 17.01 4.04 -2.61
N PHE A 247 16.34 4.64 -1.65
CA PHE A 247 16.91 5.57 -0.69
C PHE A 247 16.33 5.28 0.71
N GLU A 248 17.17 4.95 1.65
CA GLU A 248 16.76 4.62 3.01
C GLU A 248 17.11 5.72 4.01
N VAL A 249 16.23 5.93 4.98
CA VAL A 249 16.45 6.83 6.11
C VAL A 249 16.03 6.15 7.40
N SER A 250 16.70 6.50 8.50
CA SER A 250 16.31 6.10 9.84
C SER A 250 15.19 7.01 10.39
N ILE A 251 14.47 6.52 11.40
CA ILE A 251 13.46 7.34 12.08
C ILE A 251 14.09 8.59 12.71
N ALA A 252 15.30 8.47 13.26
CA ALA A 252 16.04 9.62 13.80
C ALA A 252 16.36 10.68 12.73
N GLU A 253 16.70 10.25 11.49
CA GLU A 253 16.92 11.17 10.37
C GLU A 253 15.62 11.86 9.93
N ILE A 254 14.47 11.18 9.97
CA ILE A 254 13.16 11.81 9.68
C ILE A 254 12.87 12.90 10.70
N VAL A 255 13.14 12.68 12.00
CA VAL A 255 12.98 13.73 13.02
C VAL A 255 13.89 14.92 12.74
N LYS A 256 15.15 14.69 12.32
CA LYS A 256 16.06 15.77 11.90
C LYS A 256 15.53 16.54 10.69
N PHE A 257 14.93 15.86 9.70
CA PHE A 257 14.30 16.53 8.57
C PHE A 257 13.10 17.37 8.98
N THR A 258 12.24 16.82 9.86
CA THR A 258 11.10 17.55 10.41
C THR A 258 11.58 18.78 11.19
N SER A 259 12.59 18.63 12.06
CA SER A 259 13.21 19.72 12.81
C SER A 259 13.74 20.83 11.90
N SER A 260 14.42 20.45 10.79
CA SER A 260 14.96 21.40 9.81
C SER A 260 13.87 22.13 9.01
N ILE A 261 12.76 21.44 8.70
CA ILE A 261 11.66 22.03 7.90
C ILE A 261 10.79 22.94 8.77
N SER A 262 10.57 22.56 10.05
CA SER A 262 9.75 23.34 10.97
C SER A 262 10.53 24.43 11.74
N GLU A 263 11.85 24.48 11.55
CA GLU A 263 12.77 25.40 12.27
C GLU A 263 12.71 25.24 13.80
N GLN A 264 12.33 24.05 14.28
CA GLN A 264 12.17 23.72 15.69
C GLN A 264 13.29 22.78 16.16
N LYS A 265 13.82 22.99 17.38
CA LYS A 265 14.72 22.03 18.03
C LYS A 265 13.90 20.92 18.67
N ILE A 266 13.89 19.75 18.03
CA ILE A 266 13.08 18.60 18.47
C ILE A 266 13.97 17.57 19.18
N LYS A 267 13.60 17.21 20.42
CA LYS A 267 14.26 16.16 21.21
C LYS A 267 13.45 14.87 21.16
N ILE A 268 14.12 13.75 20.86
CA ILE A 268 13.50 12.42 20.88
C ILE A 268 13.50 11.89 22.32
N ILE A 269 12.33 11.46 22.79
CA ILE A 269 12.13 10.76 24.07
C ILE A 269 11.74 9.31 23.76
N SER A 270 12.43 8.34 24.37
CA SER A 270 12.10 6.92 24.19
C SER A 270 10.77 6.58 24.88
N ASP A 271 9.86 5.93 24.13
CA ASP A 271 8.59 5.43 24.64
C ASP A 271 8.56 3.90 24.51
N LYS A 272 8.67 3.23 25.66
CA LYS A 272 8.67 1.76 25.74
C LYS A 272 7.40 1.12 25.17
N LYS A 273 6.23 1.78 25.24
CA LYS A 273 4.96 1.29 24.70
C LYS A 273 4.94 1.20 23.17
N ARG A 274 5.86 1.90 22.50
CA ARG A 274 6.00 1.92 21.03
C ARG A 274 7.10 0.97 20.52
N ILE A 275 7.78 0.26 21.41
CA ILE A 275 8.84 -0.69 21.03
C ILE A 275 8.16 -2.02 20.64
N ARG A 276 8.47 -2.50 19.46
CA ARG A 276 8.01 -3.81 18.97
C ARG A 276 8.82 -4.95 19.61
N PRO A 277 8.29 -6.20 19.62
CA PRO A 277 9.09 -7.35 20.00
C PRO A 277 10.38 -7.43 19.16
N LYS A 278 11.53 -7.62 19.84
CA LYS A 278 12.87 -7.52 19.21
C LYS A 278 13.01 -8.33 17.91
N LYS A 279 12.50 -9.58 17.90
CA LYS A 279 12.57 -10.47 16.72
C LYS A 279 11.59 -10.07 15.61
N SER A 280 10.56 -9.27 15.91
CA SER A 280 9.57 -8.77 14.94
C SER A 280 9.93 -7.41 14.37
N GLU A 281 10.91 -6.70 14.93
CA GLU A 281 11.38 -5.42 14.39
C GLU A 281 12.24 -5.65 13.16
N VAL A 282 11.73 -5.20 12.03
CA VAL A 282 12.48 -5.19 10.77
C VAL A 282 13.48 -4.04 10.82
N MET A 283 14.78 -4.34 10.78
CA MET A 283 15.81 -3.33 11.00
C MET A 283 16.14 -2.52 9.76
N ARG A 284 16.04 -3.12 8.57
CA ARG A 284 16.45 -2.44 7.35
C ARG A 284 15.64 -2.89 6.13
N LEU A 285 15.16 -1.92 5.34
CA LEU A 285 14.53 -2.14 4.05
C LEU A 285 15.04 -1.07 3.07
N ARG A 286 15.58 -1.51 1.92
CA ARG A 286 15.96 -0.64 0.81
C ARG A 286 15.70 -1.36 -0.51
N SER A 287 14.85 -0.79 -1.37
CA SER A 287 14.43 -1.42 -2.61
C SER A 287 15.49 -1.38 -3.71
N SER A 288 15.50 -2.41 -4.54
CA SER A 288 16.02 -2.31 -5.91
C SER A 288 14.89 -1.87 -6.85
N ASN A 289 15.18 -0.93 -7.73
CA ASN A 289 14.25 -0.44 -8.75
C ASN A 289 14.58 -0.99 -10.15
N GLY A 290 15.40 -2.02 -10.24
CA GLY A 290 15.84 -2.59 -11.50
C GLY A 290 14.68 -3.10 -12.35
N LEU A 291 13.82 -3.93 -11.77
CA LEU A 291 12.68 -4.52 -12.47
C LEU A 291 11.58 -3.49 -12.80
N SER A 292 11.22 -2.61 -11.87
CA SER A 292 10.24 -1.55 -12.11
C SER A 292 10.73 -0.58 -13.20
N GLY A 293 12.01 -0.23 -13.21
CA GLY A 293 12.61 0.57 -14.27
C GLY A 293 12.58 -0.12 -15.63
N LYS A 294 12.92 -1.42 -15.67
CA LYS A 294 12.94 -2.23 -16.91
C LYS A 294 11.53 -2.42 -17.49
N LEU A 295 10.60 -2.93 -16.70
CA LEU A 295 9.27 -3.32 -17.17
C LEU A 295 8.31 -2.14 -17.30
N LEU A 296 8.26 -1.28 -16.28
CA LEU A 296 7.26 -0.21 -16.21
C LEU A 296 7.77 1.14 -16.72
N LYS A 297 9.08 1.24 -17.03
CA LYS A 297 9.74 2.54 -17.25
C LYS A 297 9.46 3.51 -16.09
N TRP A 298 9.36 2.94 -14.88
CA TRP A 298 9.05 3.68 -13.68
C TRP A 298 10.30 4.14 -12.95
N LYS A 299 10.28 5.39 -12.51
CA LYS A 299 11.30 5.98 -11.64
C LYS A 299 10.59 6.89 -10.64
N PRO A 300 10.99 6.91 -9.37
CA PRO A 300 10.44 7.85 -8.41
C PRO A 300 10.80 9.29 -8.79
N THR A 301 9.82 10.19 -8.73
CA THR A 301 9.97 11.63 -8.97
C THR A 301 10.41 12.34 -7.69
N TYR A 302 9.83 11.94 -6.56
CA TYR A 302 10.06 12.54 -5.24
C TYR A 302 11.14 11.78 -4.48
N LYS A 303 12.41 11.98 -4.86
CA LYS A 303 13.55 11.27 -4.28
C LYS A 303 14.04 11.90 -2.98
N GLY A 304 14.41 11.03 -2.02
CA GLY A 304 15.07 11.46 -0.78
C GLY A 304 14.30 12.57 -0.06
N LYS A 305 15.00 13.64 0.33
CA LYS A 305 14.41 14.76 1.10
C LYS A 305 13.29 15.52 0.40
N SER A 306 13.24 15.49 -0.94
CA SER A 306 12.21 16.25 -1.69
C SER A 306 10.80 15.72 -1.42
N GLY A 307 10.65 14.40 -1.25
CA GLY A 307 9.38 13.79 -0.86
C GLY A 307 8.90 14.22 0.52
N PHE A 308 9.83 14.33 1.50
CA PHE A 308 9.47 14.76 2.86
C PHE A 308 9.02 16.23 2.92
N LYS A 309 9.57 17.10 2.08
CA LYS A 309 9.08 18.50 1.96
C LYS A 309 7.69 18.58 1.33
N LYS A 310 7.32 17.60 0.50
CA LYS A 310 6.01 17.58 -0.18
C LYS A 310 4.91 16.97 0.69
N ALA A 311 5.27 16.12 1.66
CA ALA A 311 4.35 15.52 2.61
C ALA A 311 3.91 16.49 3.71
#